data_0068760becba7901b95dee3bf2dbdffb
#
_entry.id   0068760becba7901b95dee3bf2dbdffb
#
_cell.length_a   1.000
_cell.length_b   1.000
_cell.length_c   1.000
_cell.angle_alpha   90.00
_cell.angle_beta   90.00
_cell.angle_gamma   90.00
#
_symmetry.space_group_name_H-M   'P 1'
#
loop_
_entity.id
_entity.type
_entity.pdbx_description
1 polymer ?
#
loop_
_entity_poly.entity_id
_entity_poly.type
_entity_poly.pdbx_seq_one_letter_code
_entity_poly.pdbx_strand_id
1 'polypeptide(L)'
;MDERRTLSLNVFLNTLEEGCKNERRYCFILGAGASKTSGIPTGEELAKQWHGEILEQCSKEEIKELKKRLGVRSTKPSSRAYFDLYAMRFFPDYQNGSAFLERTLERAQPSLGYYPLAALLANTRNNLVITTNFDSLVEDALFIYTDKRPIVISHELLAQYINFNTSRPIIAKLHRGLFFDPLNRAEQVNGLSKQWKDILREAFKRYTPVVIGYAGGDHSLMDFLKETECLSGLYWCYRHDEPPEEIQKVVERHSGYFIPIEGFDEMMYLMGQRFGYTDPCEHIESAAEQRVRDYQEQVKAFQEKLRAAETPSETQSAILRAMDAKQREELQRLDRRIELDEEDGEAYWERGKLYYFANDYAQALEDFTKAKELGMEDSKLYWYKGFCYRRLGETELAIREYSRSLELKETSEVYRLSLIHI
;
A
#
# COMPACT_ATOMS: atom_id res chain seq x y z
N MET A 1 -37.26 10.20 -7.00
CA MET A 1 -36.57 9.17 -7.86
C MET A 1 -37.63 8.48 -8.73
N ASP A 2 -37.32 8.22 -10.02
CA ASP A 2 -38.26 7.48 -10.89
C ASP A 2 -38.24 5.99 -10.49
N GLU A 3 -39.35 5.46 -9.95
CA GLU A 3 -39.47 4.04 -9.53
C GLU A 3 -39.13 3.05 -10.66
N ARG A 4 -39.34 3.46 -11.92
CA ARG A 4 -38.98 2.65 -13.09
C ARG A 4 -37.49 2.42 -13.28
N ARG A 5 -36.65 3.23 -12.59
CA ARG A 5 -35.17 3.08 -12.63
C ARG A 5 -34.59 2.43 -11.38
N THR A 6 -35.41 1.87 -10.52
CA THR A 6 -34.96 1.12 -9.34
C THR A 6 -35.09 -0.37 -9.59
N LEU A 7 -34.00 -1.11 -9.41
CA LEU A 7 -33.99 -2.56 -9.47
C LEU A 7 -33.77 -3.15 -8.09
N SER A 8 -34.45 -4.22 -7.75
CA SER A 8 -34.11 -4.97 -6.54
C SER A 8 -32.71 -5.58 -6.68
N LEU A 9 -32.03 -5.78 -5.55
CA LEU A 9 -30.71 -6.39 -5.53
C LEU A 9 -30.69 -7.76 -6.25
N ASN A 10 -31.70 -8.59 -6.07
CA ASN A 10 -31.79 -9.89 -6.74
C ASN A 10 -31.89 -9.78 -8.28
N VAL A 11 -32.68 -8.84 -8.79
CA VAL A 11 -32.77 -8.59 -10.23
C VAL A 11 -31.44 -8.12 -10.79
N PHE A 12 -30.78 -7.20 -10.07
CA PHE A 12 -29.45 -6.73 -10.45
C PHE A 12 -28.43 -7.87 -10.48
N LEU A 13 -28.36 -8.72 -9.43
CA LEU A 13 -27.42 -9.84 -9.36
C LEU A 13 -27.65 -10.85 -10.49
N ASN A 14 -28.90 -11.15 -10.82
CA ASN A 14 -29.23 -11.99 -11.99
C ASN A 14 -28.75 -11.35 -13.30
N THR A 15 -29.01 -10.04 -13.48
CA THR A 15 -28.57 -9.31 -14.67
C THR A 15 -27.05 -9.30 -14.80
N LEU A 16 -26.33 -9.15 -13.70
CA LEU A 16 -24.88 -9.17 -13.68
C LEU A 16 -24.33 -10.57 -14.03
N GLU A 17 -24.88 -11.62 -13.44
CA GLU A 17 -24.49 -13.00 -13.71
C GLU A 17 -24.73 -13.38 -15.17
N GLU A 18 -25.92 -13.09 -15.71
CA GLU A 18 -26.25 -13.32 -17.13
C GLU A 18 -25.35 -12.48 -18.06
N GLY A 19 -25.10 -11.23 -17.68
CA GLY A 19 -24.18 -10.37 -18.43
C GLY A 19 -22.78 -10.97 -18.50
N CYS A 20 -22.26 -11.49 -17.41
CA CYS A 20 -20.95 -12.16 -17.39
C CYS A 20 -20.93 -13.42 -18.28
N LYS A 21 -22.01 -14.22 -18.30
CA LYS A 21 -22.15 -15.37 -19.21
C LYS A 21 -22.13 -14.94 -20.69
N ASN A 22 -22.63 -13.76 -20.98
CA ASN A 22 -22.65 -13.15 -22.32
C ASN A 22 -21.42 -12.24 -22.59
N GLU A 23 -20.30 -12.50 -21.91
CA GLU A 23 -19.02 -11.78 -22.06
C GLU A 23 -19.05 -10.29 -21.71
N ARG A 24 -20.12 -9.77 -21.10
CA ARG A 24 -20.18 -8.42 -20.60
C ARG A 24 -19.23 -8.27 -19.43
N ARG A 25 -18.50 -7.17 -19.40
CA ARG A 25 -17.55 -6.86 -18.32
C ARG A 25 -18.12 -5.75 -17.43
N TYR A 26 -17.90 -5.90 -16.15
CA TYR A 26 -18.26 -4.89 -15.16
C TYR A 26 -17.00 -4.36 -14.46
N CYS A 27 -17.00 -3.09 -14.13
CA CYS A 27 -15.99 -2.51 -13.24
C CYS A 27 -16.67 -1.95 -11.98
N PHE A 28 -15.95 -1.97 -10.87
CA PHE A 28 -16.45 -1.51 -9.59
C PHE A 28 -15.89 -0.12 -9.28
N ILE A 29 -16.77 0.86 -9.07
CA ILE A 29 -16.40 2.20 -8.60
C ILE A 29 -16.66 2.22 -7.10
N LEU A 30 -15.58 2.28 -6.30
CA LEU A 30 -15.65 2.23 -4.84
C LEU A 30 -15.41 3.61 -4.24
N GLY A 31 -16.32 4.01 -3.35
CA GLY A 31 -16.16 5.19 -2.50
C GLY A 31 -15.99 4.79 -1.03
N ALA A 32 -15.85 5.79 -0.15
CA ALA A 32 -15.56 5.61 1.27
C ALA A 32 -16.58 4.74 2.03
N GLY A 33 -17.82 4.65 1.53
CA GLY A 33 -18.84 3.77 2.11
C GLY A 33 -18.50 2.27 2.00
N ALA A 34 -17.68 1.87 1.04
CA ALA A 34 -17.22 0.49 0.92
C ALA A 34 -16.21 0.10 2.02
N SER A 35 -15.46 1.08 2.56
CA SER A 35 -14.43 0.86 3.57
C SER A 35 -14.95 0.99 5.02
N LYS A 36 -16.21 1.35 5.19
CA LYS A 36 -16.80 1.65 6.52
C LYS A 36 -16.76 0.44 7.46
N THR A 37 -17.14 -0.72 6.99
CA THR A 37 -17.13 -1.97 7.79
C THR A 37 -15.73 -2.49 8.08
N SER A 38 -14.74 -2.03 7.32
CA SER A 38 -13.30 -2.24 7.60
C SER A 38 -12.75 -1.31 8.70
N GLY A 39 -13.60 -0.47 9.32
CA GLY A 39 -13.21 0.43 10.40
C GLY A 39 -12.68 1.79 9.93
N ILE A 40 -12.75 2.09 8.64
CA ILE A 40 -12.35 3.39 8.09
C ILE A 40 -13.54 4.35 8.10
N PRO A 41 -13.43 5.51 8.77
CA PRO A 41 -14.49 6.50 8.76
C PRO A 41 -14.71 7.09 7.37
N THR A 42 -15.95 7.36 7.04
CA THR A 42 -16.29 8.04 5.78
C THR A 42 -15.82 9.49 5.79
N GLY A 43 -15.68 10.10 4.60
CA GLY A 43 -15.34 11.51 4.49
C GLY A 43 -16.32 12.44 5.22
N GLU A 44 -17.59 12.07 5.33
CA GLU A 44 -18.58 12.83 6.12
C GLU A 44 -18.35 12.70 7.63
N GLU A 45 -18.02 11.49 8.11
CA GLU A 45 -17.67 11.24 9.51
C GLU A 45 -16.40 11.99 9.92
N LEU A 46 -15.37 11.97 9.08
CA LEU A 46 -14.17 12.79 9.30
C LEU A 46 -14.47 14.28 9.28
N ALA A 47 -15.29 14.76 8.34
CA ALA A 47 -15.70 16.14 8.29
C ALA A 47 -16.45 16.58 9.56
N LYS A 48 -17.32 15.72 10.12
CA LYS A 48 -18.00 15.96 11.40
C LYS A 48 -17.01 16.03 12.57
N GLN A 49 -16.07 15.09 12.62
CA GLN A 49 -15.04 15.07 13.65
C GLN A 49 -14.19 16.35 13.62
N TRP A 50 -13.62 16.69 12.47
CA TRP A 50 -12.77 17.88 12.32
C TRP A 50 -13.52 19.17 12.57
N HIS A 51 -14.79 19.23 12.19
CA HIS A 51 -15.63 20.38 12.53
C HIS A 51 -15.77 20.56 14.05
N GLY A 52 -16.02 19.49 14.80
CA GLY A 52 -16.07 19.52 16.25
C GLY A 52 -14.73 19.99 16.85
N GLU A 53 -13.62 19.39 16.42
CA GLU A 53 -12.27 19.74 16.88
C GLU A 53 -11.92 21.22 16.59
N ILE A 54 -12.30 21.75 15.42
CA ILE A 54 -12.10 23.18 15.07
C ILE A 54 -12.91 24.09 16.00
N LEU A 55 -14.16 23.72 16.33
CA LEU A 55 -15.00 24.52 17.24
C LEU A 55 -14.49 24.51 18.69
N GLU A 56 -13.84 23.41 19.12
CA GLU A 56 -13.25 23.29 20.44
C GLU A 56 -11.92 24.05 20.57
N GLN A 57 -11.14 24.10 19.49
CA GLN A 57 -9.77 24.63 19.51
C GLN A 57 -9.66 26.09 19.08
N CYS A 58 -10.63 26.63 18.33
CA CYS A 58 -10.58 27.95 17.75
C CYS A 58 -11.73 28.85 18.19
N SER A 59 -11.44 30.12 18.45
CA SER A 59 -12.46 31.15 18.65
C SER A 59 -13.24 31.43 17.36
N LYS A 60 -14.39 32.11 17.48
CA LYS A 60 -15.19 32.50 16.30
C LYS A 60 -14.43 33.42 15.35
N GLU A 61 -13.58 34.27 15.89
CA GLU A 61 -12.73 35.22 15.16
C GLU A 61 -11.66 34.48 14.35
N GLU A 62 -10.97 33.53 14.97
CA GLU A 62 -9.97 32.68 14.32
C GLU A 62 -10.58 31.82 13.22
N ILE A 63 -11.75 31.21 13.46
CA ILE A 63 -12.47 30.46 12.43
C ILE A 63 -12.81 31.35 11.23
N LYS A 64 -13.24 32.59 11.47
CA LYS A 64 -13.57 33.57 10.41
C LYS A 64 -12.32 33.93 9.60
N GLU A 65 -11.20 34.14 10.27
CA GLU A 65 -9.93 34.47 9.63
C GLU A 65 -9.39 33.27 8.81
N LEU A 66 -9.40 32.06 9.37
CA LEU A 66 -9.02 30.83 8.67
C LEU A 66 -9.88 30.61 7.42
N LYS A 67 -11.20 30.78 7.52
CA LYS A 67 -12.10 30.67 6.35
C LYS A 67 -11.72 31.66 5.26
N LYS A 68 -11.44 32.92 5.61
CA LYS A 68 -11.04 33.94 4.66
C LYS A 68 -9.69 33.61 4.01
N ARG A 69 -8.74 33.16 4.82
CA ARG A 69 -7.37 32.84 4.37
C ARG A 69 -7.33 31.62 3.44
N LEU A 70 -8.13 30.60 3.73
CA LEU A 70 -8.19 29.35 2.98
C LEU A 70 -9.28 29.33 1.89
N GLY A 71 -10.04 30.41 1.73
CA GLY A 71 -11.10 30.48 0.72
C GLY A 71 -12.32 29.59 1.01
N VAL A 72 -12.47 29.08 2.25
CA VAL A 72 -13.51 28.17 2.66
C VAL A 72 -14.87 28.89 2.72
N ARG A 73 -15.85 28.40 1.97
CA ARG A 73 -17.19 29.01 1.90
C ARG A 73 -18.12 28.49 2.98
N SER A 74 -18.07 27.22 3.30
CA SER A 74 -18.94 26.60 4.29
C SER A 74 -18.17 25.63 5.18
N THR A 75 -18.50 25.60 6.47
CA THR A 75 -18.00 24.62 7.44
C THR A 75 -19.10 23.68 7.91
N LYS A 76 -20.29 23.67 7.24
CA LYS A 76 -21.33 22.70 7.55
C LYS A 76 -20.79 21.28 7.23
N PRO A 77 -20.73 20.38 8.24
CA PRO A 77 -20.16 19.06 8.02
C PRO A 77 -20.95 18.27 6.97
N SER A 78 -20.25 17.80 5.96
CA SER A 78 -20.79 16.95 4.90
C SER A 78 -19.62 16.32 4.13
N SER A 79 -19.86 15.31 3.32
CA SER A 79 -18.85 14.75 2.43
C SER A 79 -18.23 15.79 1.48
N ARG A 80 -19.01 16.81 1.07
CA ARG A 80 -18.53 17.93 0.23
C ARG A 80 -17.59 18.88 0.97
N ALA A 81 -17.74 19.00 2.28
CA ALA A 81 -16.91 19.88 3.11
C ALA A 81 -15.61 19.20 3.59
N TYR A 82 -15.38 17.94 3.23
CA TYR A 82 -14.21 17.16 3.65
C TYR A 82 -12.89 17.91 3.42
N PHE A 83 -12.65 18.35 2.20
CA PHE A 83 -11.39 19.04 1.83
C PHE A 83 -11.23 20.38 2.53
N ASP A 84 -12.30 21.14 2.66
CA ASP A 84 -12.33 22.44 3.35
C ASP A 84 -12.02 22.26 4.85
N LEU A 85 -12.67 21.30 5.50
CA LEU A 85 -12.47 21.02 6.92
C LEU A 85 -11.11 20.37 7.19
N TYR A 86 -10.61 19.51 6.30
CA TYR A 86 -9.23 19.02 6.37
C TYR A 86 -8.23 20.18 6.30
N ALA A 87 -8.39 21.08 5.33
CA ALA A 87 -7.51 22.23 5.20
C ALA A 87 -7.54 23.13 6.43
N MET A 88 -8.70 23.39 7.00
CA MET A 88 -8.83 24.22 8.23
C MET A 88 -8.24 23.53 9.46
N ARG A 89 -8.46 22.22 9.62
CA ARG A 89 -8.02 21.46 10.79
C ARG A 89 -6.50 21.31 10.88
N PHE A 90 -5.86 21.13 9.73
CA PHE A 90 -4.42 20.84 9.66
C PHE A 90 -3.57 22.01 9.18
N PHE A 91 -4.15 23.21 8.97
CA PHE A 91 -3.39 24.42 8.70
C PHE A 91 -2.56 24.83 9.94
N PRO A 92 -1.29 25.29 9.78
CA PRO A 92 -0.52 25.43 8.53
C PRO A 92 0.26 24.16 8.14
N ASP A 93 0.30 23.14 8.97
CA ASP A 93 1.12 21.94 8.77
C ASP A 93 0.27 20.73 8.32
N TYR A 94 0.20 20.55 7.01
CA TYR A 94 -0.55 19.44 6.40
C TYR A 94 0.11 18.07 6.54
N GLN A 95 1.37 17.99 6.99
CA GLN A 95 2.02 16.70 7.29
C GLN A 95 1.33 16.02 8.47
N ASN A 96 0.88 16.80 9.45
CA ASN A 96 0.04 16.27 10.55
C ASN A 96 -1.27 15.67 10.05
N GLY A 97 -1.85 16.23 8.99
CA GLY A 97 -3.06 15.69 8.35
C GLY A 97 -2.78 14.36 7.64
N SER A 98 -1.68 14.27 6.91
CA SER A 98 -1.25 13.02 6.27
C SER A 98 -0.98 11.94 7.31
N ALA A 99 -0.23 12.25 8.38
CA ALA A 99 0.03 11.32 9.49
C ALA A 99 -1.24 10.90 10.25
N PHE A 100 -2.25 11.78 10.35
CA PHE A 100 -3.55 11.42 10.92
C PHE A 100 -4.26 10.39 10.04
N LEU A 101 -4.31 10.60 8.73
CA LEU A 101 -4.93 9.67 7.79
C LEU A 101 -4.18 8.34 7.78
N GLU A 102 -2.85 8.35 7.75
CA GLU A 102 -2.03 7.15 7.79
C GLU A 102 -2.36 6.28 9.02
N ARG A 103 -2.36 6.87 10.22
CA ARG A 103 -2.74 6.15 11.45
C ARG A 103 -4.17 5.64 11.44
N THR A 104 -5.08 6.35 10.76
CA THR A 104 -6.49 5.95 10.63
C THR A 104 -6.63 4.72 9.72
N LEU A 105 -5.80 4.61 8.69
CA LEU A 105 -5.85 3.55 7.69
C LEU A 105 -4.99 2.32 8.05
N GLU A 106 -3.92 2.51 8.83
CA GLU A 106 -2.89 1.49 9.12
C GLU A 106 -3.43 0.18 9.72
N ARG A 107 -4.51 0.27 10.52
CA ARG A 107 -5.09 -0.89 11.23
C ARG A 107 -6.29 -1.50 10.53
N ALA A 108 -6.73 -0.91 9.43
CA ALA A 108 -7.90 -1.39 8.73
C ALA A 108 -7.60 -2.73 8.03
N GLN A 109 -8.55 -3.66 8.15
CA GLN A 109 -8.49 -4.95 7.47
C GLN A 109 -9.66 -5.08 6.52
N PRO A 110 -9.50 -5.76 5.38
CA PRO A 110 -10.59 -6.00 4.46
C PRO A 110 -11.78 -6.68 5.17
N SER A 111 -12.97 -6.06 5.12
CA SER A 111 -14.19 -6.64 5.65
C SER A 111 -14.69 -7.80 4.77
N LEU A 112 -15.74 -8.49 5.21
CA LEU A 112 -16.28 -9.68 4.55
C LEU A 112 -16.53 -9.51 3.04
N GLY A 113 -17.01 -8.33 2.62
CA GLY A 113 -17.32 -8.06 1.21
C GLY A 113 -16.11 -8.00 0.29
N TYR A 114 -14.91 -7.77 0.83
CA TYR A 114 -13.70 -7.71 0.03
C TYR A 114 -13.24 -9.07 -0.49
N TYR A 115 -13.59 -10.19 0.19
CA TYR A 115 -13.29 -11.52 -0.32
C TYR A 115 -13.98 -11.81 -1.67
N PRO A 116 -15.32 -11.71 -1.78
CA PRO A 116 -15.99 -11.92 -3.06
C PRO A 116 -15.53 -10.93 -4.14
N LEU A 117 -15.24 -9.68 -3.77
CA LEU A 117 -14.69 -8.70 -4.70
C LEU A 117 -13.33 -9.16 -5.24
N ALA A 118 -12.41 -9.55 -4.37
CA ALA A 118 -11.09 -10.03 -4.77
C ALA A 118 -11.19 -11.28 -5.65
N ALA A 119 -12.07 -12.22 -5.31
CA ALA A 119 -12.31 -13.44 -6.08
C ALA A 119 -12.88 -13.12 -7.48
N LEU A 120 -13.84 -12.21 -7.59
CA LEU A 120 -14.37 -11.73 -8.87
C LEU A 120 -13.28 -11.08 -9.72
N LEU A 121 -12.50 -10.17 -9.14
CA LEU A 121 -11.40 -9.47 -9.82
C LEU A 121 -10.32 -10.42 -10.33
N ALA A 122 -10.03 -11.48 -9.57
CA ALA A 122 -8.96 -12.42 -9.88
C ALA A 122 -9.37 -13.49 -10.92
N ASN A 123 -10.64 -13.96 -10.87
CA ASN A 123 -11.09 -15.14 -11.58
C ASN A 123 -12.05 -14.84 -12.74
N THR A 124 -12.43 -13.59 -12.94
CA THR A 124 -13.32 -13.18 -14.03
C THR A 124 -12.70 -12.08 -14.88
N ARG A 125 -13.43 -11.69 -15.95
CA ARG A 125 -13.08 -10.51 -16.75
C ARG A 125 -13.52 -9.18 -16.13
N ASN A 126 -14.13 -9.21 -14.94
CA ASN A 126 -14.53 -8.03 -14.17
C ASN A 126 -13.36 -7.51 -13.32
N ASN A 127 -12.22 -7.32 -13.90
CA ASN A 127 -10.92 -7.15 -13.27
C ASN A 127 -10.51 -5.68 -13.05
N LEU A 128 -11.46 -4.74 -13.07
CA LEU A 128 -11.17 -3.31 -12.90
C LEU A 128 -11.91 -2.74 -11.68
N VAL A 129 -11.14 -2.12 -10.79
CA VAL A 129 -11.63 -1.24 -9.71
C VAL A 129 -11.18 0.19 -9.99
N ILE A 130 -12.09 1.13 -9.84
CA ILE A 130 -11.84 2.58 -9.85
C ILE A 130 -12.21 3.07 -8.45
N THR A 131 -11.33 3.81 -7.78
CA THR A 131 -11.63 4.28 -6.43
C THR A 131 -11.12 5.70 -6.18
N THR A 132 -11.88 6.43 -5.36
CA THR A 132 -11.46 7.71 -4.79
C THR A 132 -10.87 7.55 -3.38
N ASN A 133 -10.85 6.32 -2.86
CA ASN A 133 -10.32 6.02 -1.53
C ASN A 133 -8.80 5.99 -1.51
N PHE A 134 -8.22 6.36 -0.37
CA PHE A 134 -6.78 6.32 -0.13
C PHE A 134 -6.29 4.98 0.42
N ASP A 135 -7.22 4.16 0.95
CA ASP A 135 -6.91 2.87 1.57
C ASP A 135 -6.37 1.85 0.57
N SER A 136 -5.81 0.75 1.08
CA SER A 136 -5.28 -0.38 0.30
C SER A 136 -6.14 -1.66 0.43
N LEU A 137 -7.38 -1.54 0.89
CA LEU A 137 -8.20 -2.72 1.22
C LEU A 137 -8.42 -3.68 0.04
N VAL A 138 -8.52 -3.15 -1.20
CA VAL A 138 -8.65 -4.00 -2.40
C VAL A 138 -7.35 -4.72 -2.70
N GLU A 139 -6.22 -4.04 -2.57
CA GLU A 139 -4.87 -4.62 -2.74
C GLU A 139 -4.63 -5.71 -1.69
N ASP A 140 -4.93 -5.40 -0.43
CA ASP A 140 -4.77 -6.31 0.70
C ASP A 140 -5.66 -7.54 0.55
N ALA A 141 -6.93 -7.35 0.15
CA ALA A 141 -7.84 -8.46 -0.13
C ALA A 141 -7.33 -9.37 -1.26
N LEU A 142 -6.83 -8.79 -2.35
CA LEU A 142 -6.23 -9.58 -3.43
C LEU A 142 -5.01 -10.36 -2.97
N PHE A 143 -4.19 -9.75 -2.09
CA PHE A 143 -3.03 -10.43 -1.53
C PHE A 143 -3.40 -11.56 -0.56
N ILE A 144 -4.44 -11.35 0.27
CA ILE A 144 -4.87 -12.31 1.29
C ILE A 144 -5.64 -13.48 0.64
N TYR A 145 -6.55 -13.18 -0.27
CA TYR A 145 -7.55 -14.13 -0.75
C TYR A 145 -7.27 -14.71 -2.13
N THR A 146 -6.23 -14.26 -2.82
CA THR A 146 -5.93 -14.71 -4.19
C THR A 146 -4.43 -14.80 -4.47
N ASP A 147 -4.07 -15.50 -5.56
CA ASP A 147 -2.70 -15.53 -6.08
C ASP A 147 -2.41 -14.39 -7.07
N LYS A 148 -3.41 -13.55 -7.34
CA LYS A 148 -3.28 -12.47 -8.33
C LYS A 148 -2.75 -11.20 -7.70
N ARG A 149 -1.68 -10.67 -8.26
CA ARG A 149 -1.15 -9.36 -7.88
C ARG A 149 -1.76 -8.29 -8.75
N PRO A 150 -2.40 -7.25 -8.17
CA PRO A 150 -3.00 -6.17 -8.95
C PRO A 150 -1.96 -5.31 -9.67
N ILE A 151 -2.43 -4.61 -10.70
CA ILE A 151 -1.76 -3.44 -11.28
C ILE A 151 -2.40 -2.23 -10.63
N VAL A 152 -1.67 -1.56 -9.74
CA VAL A 152 -2.17 -0.36 -9.05
C VAL A 152 -1.68 0.88 -9.76
N ILE A 153 -2.62 1.71 -10.20
CA ILE A 153 -2.37 2.99 -10.85
C ILE A 153 -2.85 4.08 -9.89
N SER A 154 -1.91 4.73 -9.24
CA SER A 154 -2.19 5.76 -8.24
C SER A 154 -1.70 7.15 -8.66
N HIS A 155 -1.28 7.33 -9.91
CA HIS A 155 -0.82 8.61 -10.44
C HIS A 155 -1.24 8.79 -11.90
N GLU A 156 -1.71 9.99 -12.25
CA GLU A 156 -2.23 10.32 -13.58
C GLU A 156 -1.26 10.09 -14.73
N LEU A 157 0.06 10.25 -14.49
CA LEU A 157 1.08 9.97 -15.50
C LEU A 157 1.16 8.50 -15.89
N LEU A 158 0.74 7.60 -15.01
CA LEU A 158 0.71 6.16 -15.26
C LEU A 158 -0.59 5.71 -15.92
N ALA A 159 -1.66 6.51 -15.82
CA ALA A 159 -2.97 6.16 -16.34
C ALA A 159 -2.94 5.83 -17.85
N GLN A 160 -2.18 6.57 -18.65
CA GLN A 160 -2.05 6.35 -20.08
C GLN A 160 -1.45 4.99 -20.50
N TYR A 161 -0.80 4.29 -19.55
CA TYR A 161 -0.17 2.98 -19.82
C TYR A 161 -1.06 1.80 -19.39
N ILE A 162 -2.29 2.05 -18.96
CA ILE A 162 -3.24 0.98 -18.60
C ILE A 162 -3.56 0.13 -19.82
N ASN A 163 -3.32 -1.17 -19.72
CA ASN A 163 -3.73 -2.14 -20.72
C ASN A 163 -4.89 -2.98 -20.20
N PHE A 164 -6.11 -2.74 -20.68
CA PHE A 164 -7.32 -3.47 -20.29
C PHE A 164 -7.41 -4.90 -20.85
N ASN A 165 -6.45 -5.34 -21.66
CA ASN A 165 -6.41 -6.73 -22.17
C ASN A 165 -5.65 -7.69 -21.24
N THR A 166 -5.25 -7.24 -20.06
CA THR A 166 -4.63 -8.08 -19.04
C THR A 166 -5.68 -8.92 -18.29
N SER A 167 -5.26 -10.10 -17.81
CA SER A 167 -6.05 -10.90 -16.87
C SER A 167 -5.79 -10.52 -15.40
N ARG A 168 -4.82 -9.61 -15.14
CA ARG A 168 -4.53 -9.14 -13.79
C ARG A 168 -5.57 -8.12 -13.34
N PRO A 169 -5.95 -8.11 -12.06
CA PRO A 169 -6.75 -7.04 -11.49
C PRO A 169 -6.08 -5.68 -11.68
N ILE A 170 -6.86 -4.68 -12.04
CA ILE A 170 -6.42 -3.28 -12.20
C ILE A 170 -7.13 -2.45 -11.14
N ILE A 171 -6.38 -1.66 -10.37
CA ILE A 171 -6.89 -0.72 -9.37
C ILE A 171 -6.47 0.68 -9.77
N ALA A 172 -7.43 1.52 -10.13
CA ALA A 172 -7.23 2.90 -10.52
C ALA A 172 -7.63 3.84 -9.38
N LYS A 173 -6.65 4.42 -8.69
CA LYS A 173 -6.84 5.38 -7.58
C LYS A 173 -6.82 6.80 -8.11
N LEU A 174 -8.00 7.42 -8.22
CA LEU A 174 -8.16 8.74 -8.86
C LEU A 174 -7.55 9.88 -8.03
N HIS A 175 -7.55 9.77 -6.70
CA HIS A 175 -7.01 10.76 -5.78
C HIS A 175 -5.61 10.41 -5.25
N ARG A 176 -4.89 9.55 -5.96
CA ARG A 176 -3.61 8.97 -5.56
C ARG A 176 -3.73 8.05 -4.34
N GLY A 177 -2.68 7.36 -3.98
CA GLY A 177 -2.58 6.63 -2.72
C GLY A 177 -1.98 7.53 -1.63
N LEU A 178 -2.16 7.14 -0.38
CA LEU A 178 -1.66 7.89 0.78
C LEU A 178 -0.15 8.20 0.69
N PHE A 179 0.63 7.29 0.11
CA PHE A 179 2.09 7.41 -0.03
C PHE A 179 2.56 8.31 -1.19
N PHE A 180 1.65 8.82 -2.04
CA PHE A 180 1.99 9.60 -3.23
C PHE A 180 1.45 11.03 -3.16
N ASP A 181 1.59 11.70 -2.02
CA ASP A 181 1.03 13.05 -1.79
C ASP A 181 -0.48 13.06 -2.12
N PRO A 182 -1.31 12.49 -1.24
CA PRO A 182 -2.73 12.33 -1.49
C PRO A 182 -3.39 13.68 -1.76
N LEU A 183 -4.30 13.71 -2.74
CA LEU A 183 -5.02 14.93 -3.10
C LEU A 183 -6.07 15.25 -2.03
N ASN A 184 -5.64 15.87 -0.92
CA ASN A 184 -6.46 16.19 0.25
C ASN A 184 -6.91 17.66 0.32
N ARG A 185 -6.57 18.49 -0.69
CA ARG A 185 -6.98 19.89 -0.75
C ARG A 185 -7.90 20.14 -1.94
N ALA A 186 -8.90 21.00 -1.76
CA ALA A 186 -9.86 21.35 -2.81
C ALA A 186 -9.17 21.82 -4.11
N GLU A 187 -8.07 22.55 -4.01
CA GLU A 187 -7.29 23.04 -5.15
C GLU A 187 -6.65 21.90 -5.95
N GLN A 188 -6.30 20.79 -5.29
CA GLN A 188 -5.69 19.61 -5.91
C GLN A 188 -6.70 18.70 -6.58
N VAL A 189 -8.00 18.77 -6.18
CA VAL A 189 -9.08 17.88 -6.63
C VAL A 189 -10.01 18.58 -7.62
N ASN A 190 -9.64 19.77 -8.13
CA ASN A 190 -10.43 20.53 -9.12
C ASN A 190 -10.48 19.83 -10.48
N GLY A 191 -11.19 18.69 -10.53
CA GLY A 191 -11.42 17.89 -11.71
C GLY A 191 -10.33 16.84 -12.00
N LEU A 192 -10.70 15.81 -12.73
CA LEU A 192 -9.77 14.79 -13.20
C LEU A 192 -8.83 15.36 -14.26
N SER A 193 -7.57 14.96 -14.22
CA SER A 193 -6.60 15.26 -15.27
C SER A 193 -7.08 14.71 -16.62
N LYS A 194 -6.55 15.28 -17.72
CA LYS A 194 -6.87 14.80 -19.06
C LYS A 194 -6.56 13.31 -19.20
N GLN A 195 -5.45 12.85 -18.66
CA GLN A 195 -5.03 11.45 -18.70
C GLN A 195 -6.07 10.53 -18.02
N TRP A 196 -6.56 10.89 -16.84
CA TRP A 196 -7.62 10.14 -16.18
C TRP A 196 -8.93 10.17 -16.99
N LYS A 197 -9.33 11.32 -17.50
CA LYS A 197 -10.56 11.43 -18.34
C LYS A 197 -10.48 10.53 -19.58
N ASP A 198 -9.35 10.50 -20.27
CA ASP A 198 -9.20 9.72 -21.50
C ASP A 198 -9.21 8.21 -21.19
N ILE A 199 -8.52 7.77 -20.13
CA ILE A 199 -8.49 6.35 -19.79
C ILE A 199 -9.84 5.85 -19.21
N LEU A 200 -10.56 6.69 -18.46
CA LEU A 200 -11.88 6.33 -17.97
C LEU A 200 -12.90 6.20 -19.11
N ARG A 201 -12.82 7.08 -20.13
CA ARG A 201 -13.64 6.93 -21.34
C ARG A 201 -13.35 5.60 -22.05
N GLU A 202 -12.09 5.22 -22.14
CA GLU A 202 -11.71 3.93 -22.75
C GLU A 202 -12.15 2.73 -21.89
N ALA A 203 -12.06 2.83 -20.57
CA ALA A 203 -12.55 1.84 -19.64
C ALA A 203 -14.08 1.62 -19.80
N PHE A 204 -14.85 2.70 -19.85
CA PHE A 204 -16.30 2.63 -19.91
C PHE A 204 -16.87 2.22 -21.29
N LYS A 205 -16.04 2.17 -22.31
CA LYS A 205 -16.38 1.47 -23.58
C LYS A 205 -16.36 -0.06 -23.43
N ARG A 206 -15.62 -0.58 -22.45
CA ARG A 206 -15.36 -2.01 -22.24
C ARG A 206 -16.07 -2.58 -21.04
N TYR A 207 -16.33 -1.76 -20.02
CA TYR A 207 -16.89 -2.15 -18.75
C TYR A 207 -18.14 -1.36 -18.43
N THR A 208 -19.14 -2.03 -17.88
CA THR A 208 -20.32 -1.37 -17.32
C THR A 208 -20.03 -1.02 -15.85
N PRO A 209 -20.08 0.25 -15.44
CA PRO A 209 -19.77 0.65 -14.07
C PRO A 209 -20.85 0.20 -13.07
N VAL A 210 -20.38 -0.29 -11.92
CA VAL A 210 -21.16 -0.56 -10.72
C VAL A 210 -20.61 0.30 -9.60
N VAL A 211 -21.37 1.28 -9.15
CA VAL A 211 -20.95 2.27 -8.14
C VAL A 211 -21.41 1.81 -6.77
N ILE A 212 -20.48 1.69 -5.81
CA ILE A 212 -20.75 1.19 -4.46
C ILE A 212 -20.07 2.09 -3.43
N GLY A 213 -20.83 2.53 -2.43
CA GLY A 213 -20.28 3.34 -1.33
C GLY A 213 -19.80 4.74 -1.71
N TYR A 214 -20.12 5.22 -2.90
CA TYR A 214 -19.74 6.53 -3.39
C TYR A 214 -20.94 7.50 -3.32
N ALA A 215 -20.80 8.55 -2.52
CA ALA A 215 -21.86 9.52 -2.25
C ALA A 215 -21.84 10.75 -3.17
N GLY A 216 -20.95 10.79 -4.16
CA GLY A 216 -20.84 11.93 -5.08
C GLY A 216 -20.28 13.22 -4.46
N GLY A 217 -19.65 13.13 -3.29
CA GLY A 217 -19.09 14.30 -2.58
C GLY A 217 -17.83 14.88 -3.24
N ASP A 218 -17.18 14.12 -4.07
CA ASP A 218 -16.02 14.52 -4.86
C ASP A 218 -16.46 15.03 -6.23
N HIS A 219 -16.10 16.25 -6.52
CA HIS A 219 -16.46 16.89 -7.78
C HIS A 219 -15.76 16.29 -8.99
N SER A 220 -14.57 15.72 -8.82
CA SER A 220 -13.74 15.27 -9.94
C SER A 220 -14.37 14.14 -10.75
N LEU A 221 -14.80 13.06 -10.09
CA LEU A 221 -15.46 11.93 -10.73
C LEU A 221 -16.91 12.28 -11.13
N MET A 222 -17.64 13.02 -10.28
CA MET A 222 -19.01 13.44 -10.57
C MET A 222 -19.09 14.33 -11.81
N ASP A 223 -18.19 15.30 -11.94
CA ASP A 223 -18.18 16.20 -13.11
C ASP A 223 -17.79 15.44 -14.38
N PHE A 224 -16.84 14.49 -14.27
CA PHE A 224 -16.53 13.59 -15.38
C PHE A 224 -17.75 12.77 -15.83
N LEU A 225 -18.52 12.20 -14.90
CA LEU A 225 -19.72 11.42 -15.22
C LEU A 225 -20.83 12.30 -15.83
N LYS A 226 -20.95 13.56 -15.39
CA LYS A 226 -21.88 14.51 -15.98
C LYS A 226 -21.51 14.91 -17.42
N GLU A 227 -20.22 15.03 -17.71
CA GLU A 227 -19.71 15.46 -19.03
C GLU A 227 -19.60 14.31 -20.04
N THR A 228 -19.41 13.07 -19.58
CA THR A 228 -19.17 11.91 -20.44
C THR A 228 -20.43 11.56 -21.25
N GLU A 229 -20.22 11.10 -22.49
CA GLU A 229 -21.29 10.56 -23.34
C GLU A 229 -21.96 9.36 -22.67
N CYS A 230 -23.22 9.09 -23.09
CA CYS A 230 -24.01 8.01 -22.51
C CYS A 230 -23.26 6.67 -22.59
N LEU A 231 -23.13 6.02 -21.43
CA LEU A 231 -22.51 4.72 -21.29
C LEU A 231 -23.49 3.61 -21.66
N SER A 232 -23.00 2.41 -21.90
CA SER A 232 -23.84 1.22 -22.17
C SER A 232 -24.60 0.71 -20.93
N GLY A 233 -24.77 1.54 -19.92
CA GLY A 233 -25.42 1.27 -18.66
C GLY A 233 -24.59 1.76 -17.46
N LEU A 234 -25.25 1.94 -16.33
CA LEU A 234 -24.65 2.34 -15.06
C LEU A 234 -25.53 1.78 -13.94
N TYR A 235 -24.92 1.12 -12.95
CA TYR A 235 -25.61 0.68 -11.74
C TYR A 235 -25.10 1.46 -10.55
N TRP A 236 -26.03 2.11 -9.81
CA TRP A 236 -25.69 2.92 -8.65
C TRP A 236 -26.29 2.35 -7.38
N CYS A 237 -25.45 1.78 -6.53
CA CYS A 237 -25.87 1.25 -5.25
C CYS A 237 -26.00 2.36 -4.21
N TYR A 238 -27.08 2.35 -3.43
CA TYR A 238 -27.36 3.36 -2.40
C TYR A 238 -27.96 2.72 -1.14
N ARG A 239 -27.81 3.38 0.00
CA ARG A 239 -28.35 2.97 1.29
C ARG A 239 -29.41 3.95 1.76
N HIS A 240 -30.48 3.46 2.36
CA HIS A 240 -31.56 4.14 3.11
C HIS A 240 -32.13 5.43 2.50
N ASP A 241 -31.31 6.43 2.26
CA ASP A 241 -31.73 7.72 1.77
C ASP A 241 -31.78 7.80 0.26
N GLU A 242 -32.75 8.51 -0.28
CA GLU A 242 -32.85 8.77 -1.70
C GLU A 242 -31.58 9.50 -2.21
N PRO A 243 -30.93 9.01 -3.27
CA PRO A 243 -29.75 9.66 -3.81
C PRO A 243 -30.00 11.14 -4.18
N PRO A 244 -29.06 12.05 -3.93
CA PRO A 244 -29.17 13.45 -4.31
C PRO A 244 -29.52 13.65 -5.78
N GLU A 245 -30.22 14.74 -6.10
CA GLU A 245 -30.67 15.05 -7.47
C GLU A 245 -29.57 15.03 -8.51
N GLU A 246 -28.37 15.42 -8.14
CA GLU A 246 -27.18 15.36 -9.04
C GLU A 246 -26.83 13.93 -9.45
N ILE A 247 -26.92 12.98 -8.53
CA ILE A 247 -26.71 11.57 -8.80
C ILE A 247 -27.84 11.02 -9.66
N GLN A 248 -29.08 11.41 -9.37
CA GLN A 248 -30.26 11.00 -10.15
C GLN A 248 -30.09 11.40 -11.62
N LYS A 249 -29.69 12.65 -11.88
CA LYS A 249 -29.42 13.16 -13.24
C LYS A 249 -28.29 12.39 -13.95
N VAL A 250 -27.25 11.99 -13.23
CA VAL A 250 -26.16 11.17 -13.79
C VAL A 250 -26.66 9.78 -14.18
N VAL A 251 -27.40 9.12 -13.30
CA VAL A 251 -27.94 7.78 -13.57
C VAL A 251 -28.94 7.83 -14.74
N GLU A 252 -29.80 8.82 -14.80
CA GLU A 252 -30.73 9.04 -15.95
C GLU A 252 -29.99 9.24 -17.26
N ARG A 253 -29.00 10.12 -17.25
CA ARG A 253 -28.18 10.42 -18.45
C ARG A 253 -27.53 9.17 -19.06
N HIS A 254 -27.08 8.25 -18.19
CA HIS A 254 -26.43 7.02 -18.62
C HIS A 254 -27.38 5.82 -18.78
N SER A 255 -28.69 6.07 -18.81
CA SER A 255 -29.71 5.01 -18.86
C SER A 255 -29.50 3.94 -17.77
N GLY A 256 -29.03 4.38 -16.61
CA GLY A 256 -28.67 3.54 -15.48
C GLY A 256 -29.84 3.18 -14.57
N TYR A 257 -29.50 2.40 -13.56
CA TYR A 257 -30.44 1.92 -12.54
C TYR A 257 -29.88 2.12 -11.14
N PHE A 258 -30.79 2.39 -10.20
CA PHE A 258 -30.52 2.44 -8.78
C PHE A 258 -30.73 1.07 -8.13
N ILE A 259 -29.82 0.71 -7.24
CA ILE A 259 -29.86 -0.57 -6.52
C ILE A 259 -29.86 -0.27 -5.02
N PRO A 260 -30.97 -0.45 -4.30
CA PRO A 260 -30.99 -0.34 -2.84
C PRO A 260 -30.21 -1.50 -2.23
N ILE A 261 -29.28 -1.19 -1.34
CA ILE A 261 -28.44 -2.15 -0.62
C ILE A 261 -28.39 -1.80 0.88
N GLU A 262 -28.25 -2.78 1.75
CA GLU A 262 -28.00 -2.55 3.17
C GLU A 262 -26.56 -2.12 3.44
N GLY A 263 -25.60 -2.63 2.67
CA GLY A 263 -24.20 -2.27 2.76
C GLY A 263 -23.34 -2.93 1.69
N PHE A 264 -22.06 -2.56 1.70
CA PHE A 264 -21.06 -3.16 0.79
C PHE A 264 -20.89 -4.65 1.03
N ASP A 265 -20.72 -5.05 2.29
CA ASP A 265 -20.44 -6.45 2.65
C ASP A 265 -21.58 -7.38 2.29
N GLU A 266 -22.83 -7.01 2.60
CA GLU A 266 -23.98 -7.81 2.27
C GLU A 266 -24.15 -7.96 0.77
N MET A 267 -24.08 -6.86 0.03
CA MET A 267 -24.17 -6.89 -1.43
C MET A 267 -23.11 -7.80 -2.05
N MET A 268 -21.86 -7.62 -1.63
CA MET A 268 -20.74 -8.40 -2.17
C MET A 268 -20.80 -9.87 -1.74
N TYR A 269 -21.26 -10.16 -0.54
CA TYR A 269 -21.49 -11.53 -0.08
C TYR A 269 -22.56 -12.25 -0.94
N LEU A 270 -23.71 -11.59 -1.16
CA LEU A 270 -24.76 -12.12 -2.03
C LEU A 270 -24.30 -12.28 -3.48
N MET A 271 -23.48 -11.35 -3.98
CA MET A 271 -22.82 -11.44 -5.28
C MET A 271 -21.88 -12.64 -5.31
N GLY A 272 -21.05 -12.81 -4.28
CA GLY A 272 -20.15 -13.96 -4.14
C GLY A 272 -20.86 -15.30 -4.19
N GLN A 273 -22.02 -15.43 -3.52
CA GLN A 273 -22.84 -16.64 -3.58
C GLN A 273 -23.23 -17.01 -5.02
N ARG A 274 -23.56 -16.02 -5.87
CA ARG A 274 -23.92 -16.26 -7.27
C ARG A 274 -22.78 -16.82 -8.11
N PHE A 275 -21.55 -16.44 -7.76
CA PHE A 275 -20.33 -16.86 -8.47
C PHE A 275 -19.61 -18.03 -7.77
N GLY A 276 -20.17 -18.59 -6.70
CA GLY A 276 -19.57 -19.71 -5.95
C GLY A 276 -18.44 -19.30 -4.99
N TYR A 277 -18.34 -18.02 -4.65
CA TYR A 277 -17.35 -17.49 -3.70
C TYR A 277 -17.99 -17.30 -2.32
N THR A 278 -18.18 -18.40 -1.59
CA THR A 278 -18.98 -18.39 -0.35
C THR A 278 -18.16 -18.50 0.93
N ASP A 279 -17.00 -19.12 0.88
CA ASP A 279 -16.19 -19.34 2.08
C ASP A 279 -14.73 -18.86 1.87
N PRO A 280 -14.34 -17.74 2.51
CA PRO A 280 -12.96 -17.29 2.50
C PRO A 280 -12.03 -18.17 3.33
N CYS A 281 -12.54 -18.89 4.35
CA CYS A 281 -11.73 -19.63 5.31
C CYS A 281 -10.97 -20.76 4.63
N GLU A 282 -11.65 -21.59 3.85
CA GLU A 282 -11.04 -22.70 3.12
C GLU A 282 -9.91 -22.23 2.19
N HIS A 283 -10.13 -21.13 1.49
CA HIS A 283 -9.11 -20.57 0.59
C HIS A 283 -7.90 -20.01 1.34
N ILE A 284 -8.14 -19.28 2.44
CA ILE A 284 -7.08 -18.70 3.28
C ILE A 284 -6.26 -19.82 3.92
N GLU A 285 -6.91 -20.82 4.51
CA GLU A 285 -6.25 -21.96 5.15
C GLU A 285 -5.38 -22.72 4.16
N SER A 286 -5.93 -23.09 3.00
CA SER A 286 -5.20 -23.78 1.94
C SER A 286 -4.00 -22.98 1.45
N ALA A 287 -4.16 -21.67 1.19
CA ALA A 287 -3.08 -20.82 0.74
C ALA A 287 -2.00 -20.64 1.83
N ALA A 288 -2.39 -20.49 3.09
CA ALA A 288 -1.46 -20.38 4.21
C ALA A 288 -0.68 -21.69 4.41
N GLU A 289 -1.34 -22.84 4.39
CA GLU A 289 -0.69 -24.14 4.50
C GLU A 289 0.30 -24.39 3.35
N GLN A 290 -0.08 -24.01 2.12
CA GLN A 290 0.83 -24.16 0.98
C GLN A 290 2.08 -23.29 1.16
N ARG A 291 1.93 -22.04 1.60
CA ARG A 291 3.08 -21.16 1.88
C ARG A 291 3.97 -21.71 2.99
N VAL A 292 3.39 -22.28 4.04
CA VAL A 292 4.14 -22.93 5.12
C VAL A 292 4.92 -24.12 4.58
N ARG A 293 4.29 -25.00 3.78
CA ARG A 293 4.97 -26.14 3.13
C ARG A 293 6.13 -25.69 2.25
N ASP A 294 5.88 -24.72 1.34
CA ASP A 294 6.90 -24.20 0.42
C ASP A 294 8.11 -23.61 1.18
N TYR A 295 7.82 -22.87 2.27
CA TYR A 295 8.88 -22.30 3.10
C TYR A 295 9.67 -23.38 3.85
N GLN A 296 9.00 -24.38 4.42
CA GLN A 296 9.67 -25.52 5.09
C GLN A 296 10.55 -26.31 4.13
N GLU A 297 10.10 -26.55 2.90
CA GLU A 297 10.90 -27.19 1.87
C GLU A 297 12.14 -26.37 1.50
N GLN A 298 12.00 -25.05 1.34
CA GLN A 298 13.11 -24.17 1.07
C GLN A 298 14.13 -24.16 2.22
N VAL A 299 13.66 -24.08 3.46
CA VAL A 299 14.53 -24.13 4.66
C VAL A 299 15.26 -25.47 4.73
N LYS A 300 14.56 -26.59 4.49
CA LYS A 300 15.17 -27.90 4.49
C LYS A 300 16.24 -28.05 3.40
N ALA A 301 15.93 -27.63 2.18
CA ALA A 301 16.88 -27.63 1.07
C ALA A 301 18.11 -26.76 1.36
N PHE A 302 17.91 -25.61 2.02
CA PHE A 302 18.99 -24.72 2.42
C PHE A 302 19.86 -25.34 3.52
N GLN A 303 19.23 -25.95 4.54
CA GLN A 303 19.95 -26.67 5.60
C GLN A 303 20.76 -27.85 5.07
N GLU A 304 20.21 -28.60 4.09
CA GLU A 304 20.94 -29.68 3.43
C GLU A 304 22.16 -29.14 2.66
N LYS A 305 22.02 -28.00 1.98
CA LYS A 305 23.17 -27.32 1.32
C LYS A 305 24.20 -26.85 2.34
N LEU A 306 23.79 -26.30 3.47
CA LEU A 306 24.72 -25.91 4.53
C LEU A 306 25.44 -27.11 5.12
N ARG A 307 24.74 -28.23 5.42
CA ARG A 307 25.38 -29.46 5.91
C ARG A 307 26.32 -30.08 4.91
N ALA A 308 26.00 -30.02 3.62
CA ALA A 308 26.90 -30.46 2.55
C ALA A 308 28.14 -29.55 2.40
N ALA A 309 28.02 -28.28 2.82
CA ALA A 309 29.11 -27.30 2.81
C ALA A 309 29.96 -27.31 4.12
N GLU A 310 29.55 -28.04 5.15
CA GLU A 310 30.23 -28.15 6.46
C GLU A 310 31.52 -29.01 6.45
N THR A 311 32.09 -29.29 5.30
CA THR A 311 33.52 -29.58 5.27
C THR A 311 34.28 -28.25 5.31
N PRO A 312 35.17 -28.00 6.29
CA PRO A 312 35.83 -26.69 6.47
C PRO A 312 36.60 -26.17 5.24
N SER A 313 36.89 -27.04 4.29
CA SER A 313 37.60 -26.69 3.06
C SER A 313 36.75 -26.06 1.95
N GLU A 314 35.42 -26.27 1.97
CA GLU A 314 34.52 -25.81 0.88
C GLU A 314 33.95 -24.42 1.10
N THR A 315 33.70 -24.01 2.36
CA THR A 315 33.23 -22.65 2.68
C THR A 315 34.34 -21.64 2.40
N GLN A 316 35.58 -21.95 2.83
CA GLN A 316 36.76 -21.16 2.47
C GLN A 316 37.00 -21.11 0.96
N SER A 317 36.77 -22.23 0.25
CA SER A 317 36.86 -22.31 -1.20
C SER A 317 35.77 -21.50 -1.93
N ALA A 318 34.55 -21.41 -1.40
CA ALA A 318 33.47 -20.61 -1.99
C ALA A 318 33.72 -19.11 -1.82
N ILE A 319 34.23 -18.69 -0.66
CA ILE A 319 34.61 -17.30 -0.37
C ILE A 319 35.77 -16.86 -1.27
N LEU A 320 36.79 -17.71 -1.38
CA LEU A 320 37.93 -17.47 -2.27
C LEU A 320 37.54 -17.42 -3.76
N ARG A 321 36.45 -18.10 -4.16
CA ARG A 321 35.93 -18.01 -5.54
C ARG A 321 35.16 -16.71 -5.78
N ALA A 322 34.52 -16.15 -4.75
CA ALA A 322 33.79 -14.88 -4.83
C ALA A 322 34.70 -13.64 -4.84
N MET A 323 35.94 -13.79 -4.35
CA MET A 323 36.96 -12.75 -4.34
C MET A 323 37.65 -12.65 -5.69
N ASP A 324 38.01 -11.45 -6.12
CA ASP A 324 38.87 -11.23 -7.27
C ASP A 324 40.33 -11.64 -6.96
N ALA A 325 41.18 -11.72 -8.00
CA ALA A 325 42.56 -12.16 -7.85
C ALA A 325 43.37 -11.28 -6.90
N LYS A 326 43.12 -9.98 -6.91
CA LYS A 326 43.80 -8.99 -6.06
C LYS A 326 43.37 -9.10 -4.60
N GLN A 327 42.10 -9.34 -4.35
CA GLN A 327 41.55 -9.55 -2.99
C GLN A 327 42.12 -10.86 -2.38
N ARG A 328 42.29 -11.91 -3.18
CA ARG A 328 42.88 -13.19 -2.74
C ARG A 328 44.35 -13.03 -2.39
N GLU A 329 45.08 -12.27 -3.17
CA GLU A 329 46.49 -11.99 -2.91
C GLU A 329 46.66 -11.19 -1.61
N GLU A 330 45.81 -10.20 -1.41
CA GLU A 330 45.82 -9.38 -0.19
C GLU A 330 45.39 -10.19 1.04
N LEU A 331 44.43 -11.09 0.92
CA LEU A 331 44.03 -12.00 2.00
C LEU A 331 45.22 -12.88 2.43
N GLN A 332 45.91 -13.51 1.49
CA GLN A 332 47.12 -14.33 1.78
C GLN A 332 48.22 -13.51 2.44
N ARG A 333 48.39 -12.27 2.04
CA ARG A 333 49.35 -11.35 2.65
C ARG A 333 49.02 -11.04 4.10
N LEU A 334 47.75 -10.78 4.39
CA LEU A 334 47.29 -10.50 5.74
C LEU A 334 47.32 -11.72 6.64
N ASP A 335 47.01 -12.93 6.11
CA ASP A 335 47.18 -14.19 6.83
C ASP A 335 48.62 -14.39 7.26
N ARG A 336 49.61 -14.17 6.37
CA ARG A 336 51.04 -14.26 6.72
C ARG A 336 51.48 -13.22 7.74
N ARG A 337 50.88 -11.99 7.70
CA ARG A 337 51.21 -10.97 8.72
C ARG A 337 50.73 -11.41 10.10
N ILE A 338 49.52 -11.96 10.18
CA ILE A 338 48.94 -12.47 11.42
C ILE A 338 49.73 -13.70 11.94
N GLU A 339 50.15 -14.61 11.04
CA GLU A 339 50.99 -15.75 11.42
C GLU A 339 52.36 -15.32 11.97
N LEU A 340 52.91 -14.21 11.50
CA LEU A 340 54.19 -13.65 11.98
C LEU A 340 54.03 -12.83 13.25
N ASP A 341 52.91 -12.18 13.42
CA ASP A 341 52.59 -11.34 14.58
C ASP A 341 51.10 -11.46 14.89
N GLU A 342 50.77 -12.28 15.87
CA GLU A 342 49.40 -12.49 16.33
C GLU A 342 48.81 -11.26 17.07
N GLU A 343 49.64 -10.26 17.40
CA GLU A 343 49.20 -9.00 18.01
C GLU A 343 49.05 -7.86 16.98
N ASP A 344 49.18 -8.12 15.67
CA ASP A 344 48.96 -7.13 14.60
C ASP A 344 47.48 -6.82 14.41
N GLY A 345 46.95 -5.95 15.28
CA GLY A 345 45.53 -5.50 15.25
C GLY A 345 45.14 -4.88 13.92
N GLU A 346 46.08 -4.23 13.20
CA GLU A 346 45.80 -3.62 11.90
C GLU A 346 45.62 -4.69 10.80
N ALA A 347 46.37 -5.79 10.89
CA ALA A 347 46.19 -6.90 9.95
C ALA A 347 44.83 -7.58 10.13
N TYR A 348 44.37 -7.80 11.36
CA TYR A 348 43.00 -8.27 11.64
C TYR A 348 41.95 -7.30 11.11
N TRP A 349 42.14 -6.01 11.34
CA TRP A 349 41.20 -4.98 10.82
C TRP A 349 41.08 -5.02 9.29
N GLU A 350 42.20 -5.05 8.58
CA GLU A 350 42.21 -5.08 7.12
C GLU A 350 41.63 -6.42 6.60
N ARG A 351 41.90 -7.55 7.22
CA ARG A 351 41.36 -8.86 6.85
C ARG A 351 39.86 -8.93 7.12
N GLY A 352 39.40 -8.40 8.23
CA GLY A 352 37.98 -8.26 8.55
C GLY A 352 37.21 -7.44 7.49
N LYS A 353 37.80 -6.37 6.95
CA LYS A 353 37.20 -5.62 5.83
C LYS A 353 37.11 -6.47 4.56
N LEU A 354 38.11 -7.29 4.23
CA LEU A 354 38.02 -8.18 3.07
C LEU A 354 36.87 -9.18 3.22
N TYR A 355 36.73 -9.80 4.39
CA TYR A 355 35.61 -10.70 4.68
C TYR A 355 34.26 -9.97 4.64
N TYR A 356 34.18 -8.75 5.17
CA TYR A 356 32.98 -7.92 5.09
C TYR A 356 32.55 -7.67 3.63
N PHE A 357 33.46 -7.27 2.75
CA PHE A 357 33.17 -7.05 1.34
C PHE A 357 32.85 -8.34 0.58
N ALA A 358 33.35 -9.48 1.06
CA ALA A 358 32.99 -10.80 0.56
C ALA A 358 31.64 -11.33 1.12
N ASN A 359 30.96 -10.54 1.94
CA ASN A 359 29.71 -10.87 2.65
C ASN A 359 29.86 -12.00 3.70
N ASP A 360 31.10 -12.32 4.11
CA ASP A 360 31.35 -13.21 5.24
C ASP A 360 31.35 -12.42 6.55
N TYR A 361 30.15 -12.10 7.02
CA TYR A 361 29.97 -11.27 8.19
C TYR A 361 30.41 -11.96 9.50
N ALA A 362 30.44 -13.29 9.53
CA ALA A 362 30.90 -14.05 10.69
C ALA A 362 32.42 -13.92 10.87
N GLN A 363 33.22 -14.23 9.84
CA GLN A 363 34.67 -14.07 9.87
C GLN A 363 35.09 -12.61 10.02
N ALA A 364 34.36 -11.69 9.35
CA ALA A 364 34.59 -10.26 9.53
C ALA A 364 34.39 -9.82 10.98
N LEU A 365 33.37 -10.34 11.66
CA LEU A 365 33.08 -10.01 13.06
C LEU A 365 34.15 -10.56 14.01
N GLU A 366 34.66 -11.78 13.76
CA GLU A 366 35.78 -12.36 14.52
C GLU A 366 37.03 -11.48 14.42
N ASP A 367 37.42 -11.11 13.22
CA ASP A 367 38.57 -10.27 12.97
C ASP A 367 38.41 -8.85 13.57
N PHE A 368 37.25 -8.22 13.39
CA PHE A 368 36.99 -6.92 14.02
C PHE A 368 36.96 -6.99 15.55
N THR A 369 36.54 -8.12 16.11
CA THR A 369 36.58 -8.32 17.56
C THR A 369 38.01 -8.46 18.04
N LYS A 370 38.84 -9.23 17.32
CA LYS A 370 40.26 -9.40 17.64
C LYS A 370 41.02 -8.08 17.51
N ALA A 371 40.79 -7.31 16.45
CA ALA A 371 41.37 -5.97 16.29
C ALA A 371 41.05 -5.05 17.47
N LYS A 372 39.78 -5.09 17.98
CA LYS A 372 39.39 -4.35 19.17
C LYS A 372 40.14 -4.82 20.43
N GLU A 373 40.25 -6.13 20.65
CA GLU A 373 41.00 -6.69 21.78
C GLU A 373 42.47 -6.26 21.79
N LEU A 374 43.05 -6.08 20.62
CA LEU A 374 44.40 -5.60 20.39
C LEU A 374 44.55 -4.07 20.45
N GLY A 375 43.49 -3.38 20.94
CA GLY A 375 43.54 -1.96 21.25
C GLY A 375 43.12 -1.01 20.13
N MET A 376 42.58 -1.51 19.03
CA MET A 376 41.98 -0.62 18.03
C MET A 376 40.65 -0.03 18.54
N GLU A 377 40.63 1.26 18.80
CA GLU A 377 39.44 2.03 19.14
C GLU A 377 39.13 3.07 18.05
N ASP A 378 38.55 2.65 16.95
CA ASP A 378 38.08 3.53 15.86
C ASP A 378 36.55 3.43 15.72
N SER A 379 35.89 4.56 15.51
CA SER A 379 34.43 4.62 15.26
C SER A 379 33.99 3.75 14.08
N LYS A 380 34.83 3.61 13.07
CA LYS A 380 34.55 2.73 11.90
C LYS A 380 34.54 1.27 12.30
N LEU A 381 35.42 0.84 13.19
CA LEU A 381 35.45 -0.55 13.68
C LEU A 381 34.10 -0.92 14.34
N TYR A 382 33.61 -0.07 15.20
CA TYR A 382 32.30 -0.28 15.85
C TYR A 382 31.15 -0.23 14.84
N TRP A 383 31.24 0.62 13.83
CA TRP A 383 30.25 0.65 12.75
C TRP A 383 30.24 -0.66 11.94
N TYR A 384 31.39 -1.18 11.54
CA TYR A 384 31.48 -2.45 10.82
C TYR A 384 30.99 -3.62 11.66
N LYS A 385 31.31 -3.66 12.96
CA LYS A 385 30.77 -4.66 13.90
C LYS A 385 29.26 -4.58 14.00
N GLY A 386 28.71 -3.39 14.15
CA GLY A 386 27.27 -3.17 14.19
C GLY A 386 26.58 -3.66 12.91
N PHE A 387 27.20 -3.40 11.76
CA PHE A 387 26.68 -3.90 10.48
C PHE A 387 26.71 -5.43 10.39
N CYS A 388 27.82 -6.07 10.81
CA CYS A 388 27.93 -7.53 10.82
C CYS A 388 26.86 -8.16 11.75
N TYR A 389 26.71 -7.66 12.98
CA TYR A 389 25.66 -8.12 13.89
C TYR A 389 24.27 -7.99 13.30
N ARG A 390 23.95 -6.88 12.67
CA ARG A 390 22.66 -6.69 11.99
C ARG A 390 22.45 -7.72 10.88
N ARG A 391 23.46 -8.00 10.08
CA ARG A 391 23.38 -8.98 8.99
C ARG A 391 23.25 -10.42 9.49
N LEU A 392 23.76 -10.70 10.68
CA LEU A 392 23.62 -11.99 11.38
C LEU A 392 22.31 -12.11 12.20
N GLY A 393 21.48 -11.06 12.22
CA GLY A 393 20.20 -11.07 12.94
C GLY A 393 20.27 -10.63 14.41
N GLU A 394 21.45 -10.25 14.89
CA GLU A 394 21.72 -9.87 16.28
C GLU A 394 21.45 -8.37 16.51
N THR A 395 20.18 -7.97 16.47
CA THR A 395 19.75 -6.55 16.45
C THR A 395 20.20 -5.77 17.67
N GLU A 396 20.10 -6.35 18.88
CA GLU A 396 20.50 -5.67 20.12
C GLU A 396 22.00 -5.37 20.18
N LEU A 397 22.81 -6.32 19.73
CA LEU A 397 24.25 -6.16 19.63
C LEU A 397 24.61 -5.12 18.57
N ALA A 398 23.92 -5.10 17.46
CA ALA A 398 24.09 -4.10 16.40
C ALA A 398 23.84 -2.68 16.92
N ILE A 399 22.73 -2.44 17.63
CA ILE A 399 22.39 -1.15 18.24
C ILE A 399 23.51 -0.69 19.20
N ARG A 400 23.98 -1.59 20.05
CA ARG A 400 25.05 -1.26 21.01
C ARG A 400 26.34 -0.83 20.30
N GLU A 401 26.76 -1.55 19.27
CA GLU A 401 27.99 -1.22 18.55
C GLU A 401 27.84 0.07 17.73
N TYR A 402 26.66 0.33 17.11
CA TYR A 402 26.38 1.61 16.46
C TYR A 402 26.37 2.78 17.44
N SER A 403 25.78 2.62 18.63
CA SER A 403 25.81 3.65 19.67
C SER A 403 27.24 3.98 20.08
N ARG A 404 28.10 2.98 20.26
CA ARG A 404 29.50 3.17 20.58
C ARG A 404 30.27 3.88 19.45
N SER A 405 29.95 3.56 18.21
CA SER A 405 30.51 4.25 17.04
C SER A 405 30.15 5.75 17.03
N LEU A 406 28.92 6.09 17.41
CA LEU A 406 28.45 7.47 17.54
C LEU A 406 29.15 8.23 18.67
N GLU A 407 29.31 7.60 19.83
CA GLU A 407 30.05 8.19 20.97
C GLU A 407 31.50 8.56 20.63
N LEU A 408 32.16 7.76 19.79
CA LEU A 408 33.57 7.98 19.42
C LEU A 408 33.74 9.03 18.33
N LYS A 409 32.75 9.24 17.49
CA LYS A 409 32.77 10.30 16.46
C LYS A 409 31.35 10.78 16.17
N GLU A 410 31.04 12.01 16.47
CA GLU A 410 29.89 12.76 15.93
C GLU A 410 30.10 13.04 14.44
N THR A 411 29.92 12.03 13.59
CA THR A 411 29.92 12.24 12.15
C THR A 411 28.51 12.11 11.60
N SER A 412 28.08 13.08 10.78
CA SER A 412 26.75 13.10 10.13
C SER A 412 26.45 11.83 9.32
N GLU A 413 27.47 11.13 8.89
CA GLU A 413 27.39 9.92 8.09
C GLU A 413 26.99 8.70 8.93
N VAL A 414 27.52 8.58 10.15
CA VAL A 414 27.15 7.55 11.12
C VAL A 414 25.72 7.77 11.61
N TYR A 415 25.31 9.00 11.85
CA TYR A 415 23.94 9.38 12.19
C TYR A 415 22.95 8.96 11.10
N ARG A 416 23.25 9.29 9.85
CA ARG A 416 22.38 8.96 8.71
C ARG A 416 22.24 7.46 8.48
N LEU A 417 23.31 6.72 8.64
CA LEU A 417 23.32 5.26 8.43
C LEU A 417 22.66 4.49 9.59
N SER A 418 22.80 4.94 10.84
CA SER A 418 22.13 4.30 11.97
C SER A 418 20.62 4.48 11.95
N LEU A 419 20.10 5.64 11.54
CA LEU A 419 18.67 5.94 11.47
C LEU A 419 17.95 5.26 10.30
N ILE A 420 18.66 4.99 9.19
CA ILE A 420 18.07 4.31 8.02
C ILE A 420 17.99 2.78 8.25
N HIS A 421 18.72 2.26 9.24
CA HIS A 421 18.92 0.83 9.40
C HIS A 421 18.34 0.23 10.69
N ILE A 422 17.70 1.04 11.54
CA ILE A 422 16.87 0.61 12.68
C ILE A 422 15.40 0.64 12.28
#